data_66cc5cdec7a37105b65cbc534055b83f
#
_entry.id   66cc5cdec7a37105b65cbc534055b83f
#
_cell.length_a   1.000
_cell.length_b   1.000
_cell.length_c   1.000
_cell.angle_alpha   90.00
_cell.angle_beta   90.00
_cell.angle_gamma   90.00
#
_symmetry.space_group_name_H-M   'P 1'
#
loop_
_entity.id
_entity.type
_entity.pdbx_description
1 polymer ?
#
loop_
_entity_poly.entity_id
_entity_poly.type
_entity_poly.pdbx_seq_one_letter_code
_entity_poly.pdbx_strand_id
1 'polypeptide(L)'
;RWLLRDIEDRRDAMLTLYTEIGKTPLDFSVKVDVKSSNEEIATIIRNILELNATTQKSFRTPEKALSYCVTTLEKSDVLVFQAAKIDPSEMRGLSVAYEQMPIIVLNRKDEPSARLFTLCHELVHIVTRTSGICTDTAENSMSLNELELRCNQIAGMVLVPKSSIIKHPSIRDIQTYGFDDLYVNKIAHDFAVSKQVIIHCLWELNIISKQFYFETLNRYSEEYKTHQMKKSSKGFLPPVTDTATQVGKLYARTVLNAYYADKITARDTSGYLLNLKAKNFGKLERWGF
;
A
#
# COMPACT_ATOMS: atom_id res chain seq x y z
N ARG A 1 -14.03 -12.16 -7.67
CA ARG A 1 -14.64 -13.11 -6.70
C ARG A 1 -13.62 -14.13 -6.16
N TRP A 2 -12.83 -14.83 -7.00
CA TRP A 2 -11.86 -15.82 -6.52
C TRP A 2 -10.78 -15.25 -5.60
N LEU A 3 -10.23 -14.05 -5.91
CA LEU A 3 -9.21 -13.38 -5.09
C LEU A 3 -9.75 -13.06 -3.69
N LEU A 4 -10.96 -12.51 -3.62
CA LEU A 4 -11.57 -12.15 -2.33
C LEU A 4 -11.67 -13.38 -1.44
N ARG A 5 -12.18 -14.48 -1.96
CA ARG A 5 -12.26 -15.75 -1.23
C ARG A 5 -10.88 -16.26 -0.77
N ASP A 6 -9.87 -16.20 -1.65
CA ASP A 6 -8.50 -16.63 -1.32
C ASP A 6 -7.89 -15.81 -0.17
N ILE A 7 -8.11 -14.49 -0.14
CA ILE A 7 -7.59 -13.65 0.96
C ILE A 7 -8.38 -13.83 2.26
N GLU A 8 -9.68 -14.08 2.19
CA GLU A 8 -10.51 -14.42 3.35
C GLU A 8 -10.09 -15.78 3.93
N ASP A 9 -9.92 -16.80 3.11
CA ASP A 9 -9.42 -18.12 3.54
C ASP A 9 -8.04 -17.99 4.24
N ARG A 10 -7.15 -17.12 3.74
CA ARG A 10 -5.86 -16.84 4.39
C ARG A 10 -6.01 -16.13 5.73
N ARG A 11 -6.94 -15.18 5.85
CA ARG A 11 -7.22 -14.51 7.11
C ARG A 11 -7.74 -15.51 8.14
N ASP A 12 -8.66 -16.37 7.77
CA ASP A 12 -9.22 -17.38 8.66
C ASP A 12 -8.15 -18.39 9.11
N ALA A 13 -7.26 -18.77 8.19
CA ALA A 13 -6.07 -19.56 8.53
C ALA A 13 -5.18 -18.82 9.55
N MET A 14 -4.96 -17.51 9.40
CA MET A 14 -4.16 -16.72 10.35
C MET A 14 -4.79 -16.69 11.75
N LEU A 15 -6.10 -16.50 11.85
CA LEU A 15 -6.82 -16.53 13.13
C LEU A 15 -6.67 -17.90 13.81
N THR A 16 -6.82 -18.97 13.04
CA THR A 16 -6.62 -20.35 13.53
C THR A 16 -5.19 -20.56 14.01
N LEU A 17 -4.20 -20.17 13.18
CA LEU A 17 -2.77 -20.33 13.53
C LEU A 17 -2.39 -19.51 14.76
N TYR A 18 -2.94 -18.31 14.94
CA TYR A 18 -2.70 -17.51 16.14
C TYR A 18 -3.19 -18.26 17.39
N THR A 19 -4.38 -18.84 17.34
CA THR A 19 -4.92 -19.66 18.44
C THR A 19 -4.01 -20.85 18.73
N GLU A 20 -3.55 -21.58 17.71
CA GLU A 20 -2.69 -22.76 17.84
C GLU A 20 -1.32 -22.44 18.47
N ILE A 21 -0.76 -21.26 18.19
CA ILE A 21 0.52 -20.81 18.78
C ILE A 21 0.34 -19.95 20.04
N GLY A 22 -0.87 -19.88 20.58
CA GLY A 22 -1.18 -19.15 21.83
C GLY A 22 -1.09 -17.64 21.70
N LYS A 23 -1.34 -17.08 20.52
CA LYS A 23 -1.41 -15.63 20.27
C LYS A 23 -2.84 -15.15 20.17
N THR A 24 -3.08 -13.90 20.58
CA THR A 24 -4.34 -13.20 20.37
C THR A 24 -4.11 -12.11 19.31
N PRO A 25 -4.96 -12.03 18.26
CA PRO A 25 -4.87 -10.94 17.29
C PRO A 25 -5.09 -9.59 17.96
N LEU A 26 -4.39 -8.56 17.48
CA LEU A 26 -4.63 -7.20 17.91
C LEU A 26 -5.91 -6.66 17.26
N ASP A 27 -6.69 -5.92 18.03
CA ASP A 27 -7.84 -5.20 17.49
C ASP A 27 -7.37 -3.94 16.74
N PHE A 28 -7.74 -3.85 15.47
CA PHE A 28 -7.57 -2.64 14.69
C PHE A 28 -8.72 -1.67 15.00
N SER A 29 -8.62 -1.01 16.16
CA SER A 29 -9.67 -0.18 16.74
C SER A 29 -9.83 1.19 16.07
N VAL A 30 -8.89 1.57 15.17
CA VAL A 30 -8.95 2.89 14.52
C VAL A 30 -10.15 2.92 13.58
N LYS A 31 -11.08 3.81 13.92
CA LYS A 31 -12.25 4.15 13.09
C LYS A 31 -12.39 5.66 13.06
N VAL A 32 -12.48 6.22 11.86
CA VAL A 32 -12.63 7.65 11.62
C VAL A 32 -13.94 7.89 10.91
N ASP A 33 -14.67 8.95 11.32
CA ASP A 33 -15.88 9.35 10.62
C ASP A 33 -15.51 9.75 9.18
N VAL A 34 -16.21 9.18 8.21
CA VAL A 34 -16.05 9.55 6.80
C VAL A 34 -16.26 11.04 6.55
N LYS A 35 -16.95 11.76 7.45
CA LYS A 35 -17.16 13.21 7.37
C LYS A 35 -16.02 14.04 7.96
N SER A 36 -15.04 13.44 8.65
CA SER A 36 -13.85 14.13 9.14
C SER A 36 -13.09 14.80 8.00
N SER A 37 -12.32 15.85 8.28
CA SER A 37 -11.54 16.52 7.23
C SER A 37 -10.47 15.60 6.62
N ASN A 38 -10.10 15.85 5.37
CA ASN A 38 -9.06 15.07 4.69
C ASN A 38 -7.73 15.14 5.43
N GLU A 39 -7.38 16.30 5.98
CA GLU A 39 -6.18 16.53 6.77
C GLU A 39 -6.17 15.73 8.08
N GLU A 40 -7.32 15.63 8.74
CA GLU A 40 -7.47 14.84 9.96
C GLU A 40 -7.25 13.35 9.66
N ILE A 41 -7.94 12.81 8.65
CA ILE A 41 -7.78 11.40 8.24
C ILE A 41 -6.34 11.12 7.82
N ALA A 42 -5.73 12.01 7.02
CA ALA A 42 -4.33 11.86 6.61
C ALA A 42 -3.38 11.86 7.80
N THR A 43 -3.63 12.71 8.81
CA THR A 43 -2.81 12.76 10.04
C THR A 43 -2.91 11.46 10.83
N ILE A 44 -4.13 10.92 10.99
CA ILE A 44 -4.35 9.64 11.68
C ILE A 44 -3.62 8.51 10.95
N ILE A 45 -3.73 8.45 9.62
CA ILE A 45 -3.04 7.42 8.82
C ILE A 45 -1.52 7.56 8.92
N ARG A 46 -0.98 8.79 8.92
CA ARG A 46 0.45 9.02 9.14
C ARG A 46 0.93 8.52 10.51
N ASN A 47 0.09 8.68 11.54
CA ASN A 47 0.39 8.15 12.87
C ASN A 47 0.38 6.62 12.88
N ILE A 48 -0.61 5.97 12.24
CA ILE A 48 -0.66 4.50 12.07
C ILE A 48 0.61 4.00 11.37
N LEU A 49 1.06 4.69 10.32
CA LEU A 49 2.24 4.34 9.53
C LEU A 49 3.56 4.83 10.17
N GLU A 50 3.52 5.48 11.31
CA GLU A 50 4.70 6.10 11.97
C GLU A 50 5.50 7.03 11.03
N LEU A 51 4.78 7.70 10.10
CA LEU A 51 5.37 8.57 9.07
C LEU A 51 5.59 9.99 9.61
N ASN A 52 6.71 10.21 10.31
CA ASN A 52 7.19 11.56 10.61
C ASN A 52 8.15 12.07 9.52
N ALA A 53 8.50 13.37 9.59
CA ALA A 53 9.36 14.00 8.59
C ALA A 53 10.76 13.37 8.49
N THR A 54 11.33 12.92 9.61
CA THR A 54 12.65 12.29 9.66
C THR A 54 12.61 10.90 9.03
N THR A 55 11.63 10.09 9.43
CA THR A 55 11.41 8.75 8.87
C THR A 55 11.23 8.83 7.37
N GLN A 56 10.37 9.73 6.88
CA GLN A 56 10.08 9.87 5.45
C GLN A 56 11.32 10.25 4.63
N LYS A 57 12.12 11.19 5.11
CA LYS A 57 13.39 11.58 4.45
C LYS A 57 14.43 10.46 4.39
N SER A 58 14.35 9.46 5.27
CA SER A 58 15.30 8.35 5.30
C SER A 58 15.08 7.33 4.18
N PHE A 59 13.92 7.28 3.56
CA PHE A 59 13.55 6.22 2.61
C PHE A 59 14.35 6.28 1.31
N ARG A 60 14.54 7.47 0.73
CA ARG A 60 15.24 7.73 -0.54
C ARG A 60 14.68 7.01 -1.77
N THR A 61 13.96 5.89 -1.60
CA THR A 61 13.33 5.14 -2.69
C THR A 61 11.93 4.68 -2.30
N PRO A 62 10.99 4.58 -3.29
CA PRO A 62 9.64 4.08 -3.05
C PRO A 62 9.59 2.64 -2.52
N GLU A 63 10.56 1.79 -2.88
CA GLU A 63 10.65 0.43 -2.38
C GLU A 63 10.89 0.39 -0.86
N LYS A 64 11.80 1.24 -0.36
CA LYS A 64 12.07 1.34 1.09
C LYS A 64 10.87 1.92 1.82
N ALA A 65 10.21 2.93 1.27
CA ALA A 65 9.00 3.51 1.85
C ALA A 65 7.88 2.47 1.93
N LEU A 66 7.61 1.75 0.82
CA LEU A 66 6.60 0.69 0.79
C LEU A 66 6.91 -0.42 1.80
N SER A 67 8.16 -0.91 1.82
CA SER A 67 8.58 -1.96 2.78
C SER A 67 8.40 -1.52 4.23
N TYR A 68 8.74 -0.27 4.55
CA TYR A 68 8.56 0.30 5.87
C TYR A 68 7.07 0.35 6.26
N CYS A 69 6.22 0.93 5.39
CA CYS A 69 4.78 1.05 5.66
C CYS A 69 4.12 -0.33 5.82
N VAL A 70 4.45 -1.29 4.96
CA VAL A 70 3.96 -2.68 5.10
C VAL A 70 4.39 -3.28 6.43
N THR A 71 5.68 -3.18 6.78
CA THR A 71 6.19 -3.73 8.05
C THR A 71 5.53 -3.06 9.26
N THR A 72 5.25 -1.77 9.20
CA THR A 72 4.57 -1.05 10.28
C THR A 72 3.11 -1.50 10.42
N LEU A 73 2.38 -1.68 9.33
CA LEU A 73 1.01 -2.22 9.35
C LEU A 73 0.96 -3.66 9.88
N GLU A 74 1.90 -4.50 9.47
CA GLU A 74 1.99 -5.87 9.93
C GLU A 74 2.25 -6.00 11.44
N LYS A 75 2.87 -5.00 12.10
CA LYS A 75 3.02 -4.95 13.56
C LYS A 75 1.68 -4.78 14.29
N SER A 76 0.68 -4.23 13.60
CA SER A 76 -0.69 -4.05 14.09
C SER A 76 -1.64 -5.14 13.56
N ASP A 77 -1.10 -6.28 13.16
CA ASP A 77 -1.80 -7.43 12.58
C ASP A 77 -2.65 -7.10 11.34
N VAL A 78 -2.31 -6.05 10.58
CA VAL A 78 -2.88 -5.80 9.26
C VAL A 78 -2.21 -6.74 8.26
N LEU A 79 -3.01 -7.55 7.57
CA LEU A 79 -2.52 -8.48 6.56
C LEU A 79 -2.30 -7.77 5.22
N VAL A 80 -1.06 -7.73 4.73
CA VAL A 80 -0.75 -7.09 3.45
C VAL A 80 -0.28 -8.15 2.45
N PHE A 81 -1.13 -8.46 1.47
CA PHE A 81 -0.87 -9.42 0.40
C PHE A 81 -0.51 -8.72 -0.92
N GLN A 82 0.11 -9.46 -1.84
CA GLN A 82 0.36 -8.95 -3.18
C GLN A 82 -0.17 -9.91 -4.26
N ALA A 83 -1.07 -9.42 -5.10
CA ALA A 83 -1.60 -10.18 -6.23
C ALA A 83 -0.63 -10.13 -7.41
N ALA A 84 -0.27 -11.31 -7.95
CA ALA A 84 0.71 -11.43 -9.03
C ALA A 84 0.10 -11.60 -10.43
N LYS A 85 -1.15 -12.08 -10.50
CA LYS A 85 -1.76 -12.58 -11.75
C LYS A 85 -2.84 -11.66 -12.33
N ILE A 86 -3.16 -10.56 -11.65
CA ILE A 86 -4.21 -9.61 -12.06
C ILE A 86 -3.56 -8.48 -12.86
N ASP A 87 -4.23 -8.00 -13.89
CA ASP A 87 -3.77 -6.81 -14.61
C ASP A 87 -4.01 -5.55 -13.78
N PRO A 88 -3.07 -4.57 -13.73
CA PRO A 88 -3.27 -3.32 -13.00
C PRO A 88 -4.45 -2.48 -13.49
N SER A 89 -4.90 -2.68 -14.73
CA SER A 89 -6.12 -2.04 -15.25
C SER A 89 -7.40 -2.63 -14.66
N GLU A 90 -7.37 -3.89 -14.20
CA GLU A 90 -8.50 -4.54 -13.55
C GLU A 90 -8.55 -4.25 -12.05
N MET A 91 -7.38 -4.23 -11.39
CA MET A 91 -7.28 -4.00 -9.94
C MET A 91 -5.88 -3.51 -9.58
N ARG A 92 -5.78 -2.37 -8.92
CA ARG A 92 -4.53 -1.86 -8.32
C ARG A 92 -4.40 -2.25 -6.86
N GLY A 93 -5.50 -2.21 -6.12
CA GLY A 93 -5.62 -2.59 -4.73
C GLY A 93 -7.01 -3.08 -4.37
N LEU A 94 -7.10 -3.62 -3.18
CA LEU A 94 -8.35 -4.05 -2.56
C LEU A 94 -8.13 -4.06 -1.05
N SER A 95 -9.13 -3.63 -0.28
CA SER A 95 -9.10 -3.74 1.18
C SER A 95 -10.39 -4.33 1.74
N VAL A 96 -10.24 -4.97 2.88
CA VAL A 96 -11.37 -5.48 3.67
C VAL A 96 -11.17 -5.06 5.13
N ALA A 97 -12.10 -4.25 5.63
CA ALA A 97 -12.05 -3.72 6.97
C ALA A 97 -12.66 -4.70 7.99
N TYR A 98 -11.83 -5.46 8.66
CA TYR A 98 -12.17 -6.26 9.82
C TYR A 98 -11.70 -5.57 11.10
N GLU A 99 -12.31 -5.89 12.24
CA GLU A 99 -11.83 -5.45 13.55
C GLU A 99 -10.49 -6.10 13.91
N GLN A 100 -10.33 -7.37 13.55
CA GLN A 100 -9.07 -8.10 13.70
C GLN A 100 -8.56 -8.53 12.33
N MET A 101 -7.27 -8.34 12.11
CA MET A 101 -6.59 -8.71 10.87
C MET A 101 -7.26 -8.13 9.62
N PRO A 102 -7.44 -6.79 9.51
CA PRO A 102 -7.90 -6.19 8.26
C PRO A 102 -6.92 -6.53 7.14
N ILE A 103 -7.44 -6.57 5.92
CA ILE A 103 -6.68 -7.04 4.75
C ILE A 103 -6.44 -5.88 3.79
N ILE A 104 -5.23 -5.76 3.28
CA ILE A 104 -4.88 -4.95 2.10
C ILE A 104 -4.24 -5.87 1.06
N VAL A 105 -4.67 -5.77 -0.19
CA VAL A 105 -4.05 -6.44 -1.32
C VAL A 105 -3.51 -5.40 -2.29
N LEU A 106 -2.26 -5.52 -2.70
CA LEU A 106 -1.61 -4.65 -3.67
C LEU A 106 -1.35 -5.41 -4.96
N ASN A 107 -1.42 -4.76 -6.10
CA ASN A 107 -1.03 -5.39 -7.36
C ASN A 107 0.49 -5.37 -7.50
N ARG A 108 1.11 -6.56 -7.55
CA ARG A 108 2.57 -6.69 -7.66
C ARG A 108 3.15 -6.20 -8.99
N LYS A 109 2.34 -6.12 -10.04
CA LYS A 109 2.77 -5.64 -11.35
C LYS A 109 2.95 -4.13 -11.38
N ASP A 110 2.33 -3.38 -10.45
CA ASP A 110 2.53 -1.95 -10.32
C ASP A 110 3.94 -1.61 -9.80
N GLU A 111 4.41 -0.41 -10.17
CA GLU A 111 5.66 0.14 -9.66
C GLU A 111 5.56 0.39 -8.13
N PRO A 112 6.69 0.33 -7.39
CA PRO A 112 6.69 0.53 -5.95
C PRO A 112 6.04 1.83 -5.48
N SER A 113 6.21 2.94 -6.22
CA SER A 113 5.54 4.21 -5.91
C SER A 113 4.03 4.17 -6.08
N ALA A 114 3.53 3.45 -7.09
CA ALA A 114 2.11 3.24 -7.29
C ALA A 114 1.54 2.33 -6.19
N ARG A 115 2.23 1.24 -5.82
CA ARG A 115 1.83 0.36 -4.71
C ARG A 115 1.81 1.09 -3.36
N LEU A 116 2.78 1.99 -3.12
CA LEU A 116 2.80 2.81 -1.92
C LEU A 116 1.58 3.75 -1.86
N PHE A 117 1.23 4.37 -2.99
CA PHE A 117 0.03 5.19 -3.09
C PHE A 117 -1.23 4.36 -2.84
N THR A 118 -1.34 3.20 -3.50
CA THR A 118 -2.46 2.27 -3.33
C THR A 118 -2.56 1.79 -1.87
N LEU A 119 -1.44 1.48 -1.20
CA LEU A 119 -1.44 1.12 0.22
C LEU A 119 -2.10 2.20 1.09
N CYS A 120 -1.74 3.47 0.88
CA CYS A 120 -2.34 4.58 1.60
C CYS A 120 -3.82 4.76 1.25
N HIS A 121 -4.20 4.60 -0.02
CA HIS A 121 -5.58 4.64 -0.50
C HIS A 121 -6.44 3.56 0.18
N GLU A 122 -5.99 2.31 0.17
CA GLU A 122 -6.71 1.20 0.81
C GLU A 122 -6.79 1.36 2.33
N LEU A 123 -5.79 1.98 2.94
CA LEU A 123 -5.82 2.27 4.37
C LEU A 123 -6.86 3.35 4.70
N VAL A 124 -7.14 4.30 3.80
CA VAL A 124 -8.28 5.23 3.97
C VAL A 124 -9.58 4.45 4.06
N HIS A 125 -9.82 3.51 3.14
CA HIS A 125 -11.02 2.67 3.17
C HIS A 125 -11.14 1.87 4.47
N ILE A 126 -10.04 1.33 4.99
CA ILE A 126 -10.04 0.58 6.25
C ILE A 126 -10.40 1.48 7.43
N VAL A 127 -9.76 2.64 7.59
CA VAL A 127 -9.98 3.51 8.76
C VAL A 127 -11.35 4.18 8.73
N THR A 128 -11.91 4.43 7.53
CA THR A 128 -13.26 5.01 7.36
C THR A 128 -14.37 3.96 7.26
N ARG A 129 -14.03 2.67 7.26
CA ARG A 129 -14.96 1.56 7.09
C ARG A 129 -15.79 1.65 5.79
N THR A 130 -15.19 2.18 4.72
CA THR A 130 -15.81 2.31 3.39
C THR A 130 -15.35 1.27 2.39
N SER A 131 -14.68 0.21 2.83
CA SER A 131 -14.24 -0.88 1.96
C SER A 131 -15.42 -1.60 1.31
N GLY A 132 -15.25 -2.10 0.09
CA GLY A 132 -16.32 -2.60 -0.79
C GLY A 132 -17.20 -3.74 -0.28
N ILE A 133 -16.89 -4.33 0.89
CA ILE A 133 -17.74 -5.33 1.57
C ILE A 133 -18.65 -4.69 2.62
N CYS A 134 -18.36 -3.46 3.07
CA CYS A 134 -19.10 -2.76 4.12
C CYS A 134 -20.11 -1.74 3.58
N THR A 135 -20.51 -1.78 2.31
CA THR A 135 -21.37 -0.79 1.66
C THR A 135 -22.86 -0.84 2.03
N ASP A 136 -23.27 -1.67 2.97
CA ASP A 136 -24.69 -1.77 3.37
C ASP A 136 -25.13 -0.75 4.44
N THR A 137 -24.35 0.28 4.74
CA THR A 137 -24.83 1.36 5.60
C THR A 137 -25.40 2.49 4.75
N ALA A 138 -26.73 2.56 4.71
CA ALA A 138 -27.55 3.58 4.03
C ALA A 138 -27.33 5.04 4.48
N GLU A 139 -26.21 5.36 5.14
CA GLU A 139 -25.90 6.67 5.69
C GLU A 139 -24.91 7.50 4.87
N ASN A 140 -24.29 6.92 3.83
CA ASN A 140 -23.30 7.65 3.01
C ASN A 140 -23.99 8.38 1.85
N SER A 141 -24.13 9.69 1.98
CA SER A 141 -24.66 10.61 0.95
C SER A 141 -23.69 10.87 -0.22
N MET A 142 -22.48 10.31 -0.19
CA MET A 142 -21.47 10.47 -1.26
C MET A 142 -21.64 9.40 -2.33
N SER A 143 -21.49 9.79 -3.62
CA SER A 143 -21.39 8.83 -4.70
C SER A 143 -20.07 8.03 -4.59
N LEU A 144 -20.04 6.80 -5.15
CA LEU A 144 -18.80 5.99 -5.18
C LEU A 144 -17.63 6.75 -5.81
N ASN A 145 -17.86 7.52 -6.88
CA ASN A 145 -16.82 8.31 -7.54
C ASN A 145 -16.27 9.43 -6.65
N GLU A 146 -17.12 10.11 -5.87
CA GLU A 146 -16.69 11.14 -4.93
C GLU A 146 -15.85 10.54 -3.79
N LEU A 147 -16.26 9.38 -3.28
CA LEU A 147 -15.50 8.66 -2.27
C LEU A 147 -14.10 8.27 -2.77
N GLU A 148 -14.02 7.70 -3.98
CA GLU A 148 -12.75 7.31 -4.59
C GLU A 148 -11.82 8.52 -4.83
N LEU A 149 -12.37 9.63 -5.33
CA LEU A 149 -11.61 10.87 -5.49
C LEU A 149 -11.08 11.37 -4.15
N ARG A 150 -11.89 11.31 -3.12
CA ARG A 150 -11.51 11.71 -1.78
C ARG A 150 -10.43 10.80 -1.18
N CYS A 151 -10.55 9.48 -1.35
CA CYS A 151 -9.52 8.53 -0.93
C CYS A 151 -8.18 8.81 -1.62
N ASN A 152 -8.20 9.15 -2.92
CA ASN A 152 -7.00 9.56 -3.65
C ASN A 152 -6.38 10.85 -3.10
N GLN A 153 -7.18 11.87 -2.78
CA GLN A 153 -6.71 13.11 -2.17
C GLN A 153 -6.06 12.86 -0.80
N ILE A 154 -6.72 12.07 0.06
CA ILE A 154 -6.19 11.74 1.38
C ILE A 154 -4.89 10.94 1.26
N ALA A 155 -4.82 9.95 0.37
CA ALA A 155 -3.58 9.19 0.11
C ALA A 155 -2.43 10.10 -0.34
N GLY A 156 -2.72 11.08 -1.20
CA GLY A 156 -1.76 12.12 -1.58
C GLY A 156 -1.26 12.92 -0.39
N MET A 157 -2.17 13.36 0.50
CA MET A 157 -1.83 14.13 1.72
C MET A 157 -1.04 13.29 2.74
N VAL A 158 -1.33 11.99 2.85
CA VAL A 158 -0.54 11.06 3.68
C VAL A 158 0.91 11.04 3.22
N LEU A 159 1.15 10.89 1.93
CA LEU A 159 2.48 10.76 1.35
C LEU A 159 3.19 12.11 1.24
N VAL A 160 2.47 13.18 0.93
CA VAL A 160 3.03 14.52 0.68
C VAL A 160 2.23 15.56 1.48
N PRO A 161 2.50 15.71 2.78
CA PRO A 161 1.81 16.69 3.61
C PRO A 161 1.99 18.11 3.08
N LYS A 162 0.90 18.86 2.99
CA LYS A 162 0.88 20.23 2.50
C LYS A 162 1.91 21.14 3.21
N SER A 163 2.01 21.01 4.53
CA SER A 163 3.00 21.76 5.34
C SER A 163 4.45 21.43 5.00
N SER A 164 4.73 20.25 4.46
CA SER A 164 6.08 19.79 4.10
C SER A 164 6.44 20.19 2.66
N ILE A 165 5.52 19.99 1.71
CA ILE A 165 5.80 20.33 0.30
C ILE A 165 5.96 21.84 0.10
N ILE A 166 5.16 22.67 0.75
CA ILE A 166 5.26 24.15 0.63
C ILE A 166 6.66 24.65 1.06
N LYS A 167 7.29 23.99 2.03
CA LYS A 167 8.62 24.33 2.54
C LYS A 167 9.77 23.75 1.69
N HIS A 168 9.46 22.93 0.69
CA HIS A 168 10.49 22.30 -0.11
C HIS A 168 11.21 23.32 -1.00
N PRO A 169 12.57 23.34 -1.04
CA PRO A 169 13.32 24.33 -1.84
C PRO A 169 12.87 24.41 -3.30
N SER A 170 12.64 23.27 -3.94
CA SER A 170 12.21 23.22 -5.35
C SER A 170 10.84 23.85 -5.60
N ILE A 171 9.99 24.05 -4.59
CA ILE A 171 8.74 24.84 -4.76
C ILE A 171 9.06 26.30 -5.00
N ARG A 172 10.04 26.85 -4.26
CA ARG A 172 10.53 28.22 -4.48
C ARG A 172 11.16 28.35 -5.86
N ASP A 173 11.94 27.33 -6.27
CA ASP A 173 12.56 27.33 -7.60
C ASP A 173 11.48 27.34 -8.71
N ILE A 174 10.43 26.53 -8.61
CA ILE A 174 9.29 26.49 -9.53
C ILE A 174 8.60 27.86 -9.60
N GLN A 175 8.37 28.52 -8.45
CA GLN A 175 7.72 29.82 -8.38
C GLN A 175 8.59 30.95 -8.97
N THR A 176 9.91 30.83 -8.89
CA THR A 176 10.86 31.86 -9.32
C THR A 176 11.27 31.70 -10.78
N TYR A 177 11.55 30.47 -11.20
CA TYR A 177 12.13 30.17 -12.51
C TYR A 177 11.17 29.47 -13.48
N GLY A 178 9.98 29.14 -13.00
CA GLY A 178 9.00 28.39 -13.76
C GLY A 178 9.12 26.87 -13.55
N PHE A 179 8.18 26.16 -14.17
CA PHE A 179 8.08 24.71 -14.06
C PHE A 179 9.24 24.01 -14.81
N ASP A 180 9.90 23.07 -14.12
CA ASP A 180 10.87 22.15 -14.69
C ASP A 180 10.72 20.75 -14.07
N ASP A 181 10.79 19.71 -14.91
CA ASP A 181 10.74 18.31 -14.47
C ASP A 181 11.86 17.97 -13.48
N LEU A 182 13.00 18.67 -13.51
CA LEU A 182 14.08 18.49 -12.55
C LEU A 182 13.63 18.80 -11.12
N TYR A 183 12.87 19.87 -10.93
CA TYR A 183 12.34 20.24 -9.62
C TYR A 183 11.30 19.22 -9.13
N VAL A 184 10.42 18.77 -10.02
CA VAL A 184 9.42 17.73 -9.72
C VAL A 184 10.11 16.42 -9.33
N ASN A 185 11.17 16.02 -10.06
CA ASN A 185 11.95 14.82 -9.75
C ASN A 185 12.60 14.91 -8.35
N LYS A 186 13.16 16.07 -7.97
CA LYS A 186 13.75 16.27 -6.63
C LYS A 186 12.69 16.10 -5.54
N ILE A 187 11.53 16.74 -5.70
CA ILE A 187 10.43 16.61 -4.74
C ILE A 187 9.96 15.15 -4.66
N ALA A 188 9.72 14.52 -5.81
CA ALA A 188 9.26 13.12 -5.88
C ALA A 188 10.25 12.15 -5.21
N HIS A 189 11.55 12.36 -5.42
CA HIS A 189 12.61 11.59 -4.76
C HIS A 189 12.59 11.78 -3.24
N ASP A 190 12.50 13.04 -2.75
CA ASP A 190 12.59 13.34 -1.32
C ASP A 190 11.37 12.84 -0.54
N PHE A 191 10.20 12.76 -1.19
CA PHE A 191 8.99 12.16 -0.62
C PHE A 191 8.82 10.66 -0.96
N ALA A 192 9.72 10.07 -1.76
CA ALA A 192 9.64 8.70 -2.25
C ALA A 192 8.32 8.36 -2.97
N VAL A 193 7.79 9.30 -3.77
CA VAL A 193 6.53 9.18 -4.52
C VAL A 193 6.74 9.30 -6.03
N SER A 194 5.68 9.08 -6.81
CA SER A 194 5.73 9.32 -8.26
C SER A 194 5.64 10.81 -8.60
N LYS A 195 6.14 11.20 -9.79
CA LYS A 195 5.96 12.56 -10.34
C LYS A 195 4.48 12.96 -10.43
N GLN A 196 3.60 11.99 -10.72
CA GLN A 196 2.16 12.22 -10.82
C GLN A 196 1.54 12.71 -9.51
N VAL A 197 1.97 12.15 -8.37
CA VAL A 197 1.55 12.61 -7.04
C VAL A 197 1.99 14.06 -6.81
N ILE A 198 3.22 14.41 -7.17
CA ILE A 198 3.73 15.79 -7.00
C ILE A 198 2.96 16.78 -7.87
N ILE A 199 2.71 16.45 -9.15
CA ILE A 199 1.94 17.33 -10.04
C ILE A 199 0.53 17.56 -9.49
N HIS A 200 -0.11 16.53 -8.92
CA HIS A 200 -1.40 16.67 -8.27
C HIS A 200 -1.34 17.63 -7.08
N CYS A 201 -0.33 17.49 -6.21
CA CYS A 201 -0.10 18.41 -5.10
C CYS A 201 0.15 19.85 -5.57
N LEU A 202 0.93 20.06 -6.63
CA LEU A 202 1.19 21.40 -7.18
C LEU A 202 -0.09 22.06 -7.71
N TRP A 203 -0.97 21.28 -8.32
CA TRP A 203 -2.28 21.75 -8.76
C TRP A 203 -3.19 22.11 -7.58
N GLU A 204 -3.31 21.26 -6.58
CA GLU A 204 -4.09 21.54 -5.36
C GLU A 204 -3.59 22.76 -4.58
N LEU A 205 -2.28 23.04 -4.66
CA LEU A 205 -1.66 24.24 -4.09
C LEU A 205 -1.81 25.49 -4.97
N ASN A 206 -2.49 25.38 -6.13
CA ASN A 206 -2.60 26.45 -7.13
C ASN A 206 -1.25 26.99 -7.64
N ILE A 207 -0.20 26.17 -7.62
CA ILE A 207 1.13 26.51 -8.17
C ILE A 207 1.13 26.34 -9.69
N ILE A 208 0.35 25.40 -10.20
CA ILE A 208 0.15 25.16 -11.64
C ILE A 208 -1.34 25.25 -11.99
N SER A 209 -1.65 25.64 -13.24
CA SER A 209 -3.02 25.70 -13.72
C SER A 209 -3.63 24.31 -13.94
N LYS A 210 -4.97 24.23 -13.93
CA LYS A 210 -5.70 22.99 -14.23
C LYS A 210 -5.36 22.43 -15.61
N GLN A 211 -5.24 23.29 -16.64
CA GLN A 211 -4.87 22.87 -17.98
C GLN A 211 -3.48 22.23 -17.98
N PHE A 212 -2.47 22.93 -17.41
CA PHE A 212 -1.10 22.44 -17.32
C PHE A 212 -1.01 21.11 -16.54
N TYR A 213 -1.80 20.94 -15.46
CA TYR A 213 -1.91 19.69 -14.72
C TYR A 213 -2.30 18.52 -15.63
N PHE A 214 -3.39 18.66 -16.41
CA PHE A 214 -3.86 17.56 -17.27
C PHE A 214 -2.87 17.26 -18.41
N GLU A 215 -2.30 18.27 -19.03
CA GLU A 215 -1.27 18.09 -20.08
C GLU A 215 -0.05 17.32 -19.54
N THR A 216 0.45 17.73 -18.39
CA THR A 216 1.63 17.09 -17.76
C THR A 216 1.30 15.70 -17.24
N LEU A 217 0.12 15.48 -16.67
CA LEU A 217 -0.34 14.17 -16.21
C LEU A 217 -0.42 13.17 -17.37
N ASN A 218 -0.97 13.58 -18.52
CA ASN A 218 -1.03 12.76 -19.73
C ASN A 218 0.39 12.39 -20.20
N ARG A 219 1.31 13.37 -20.27
CA ARG A 219 2.70 13.11 -20.63
C ARG A 219 3.37 12.08 -19.72
N TYR A 220 3.26 12.25 -18.40
CA TYR A 220 3.82 11.29 -17.44
C TYR A 220 3.16 9.91 -17.50
N SER A 221 1.87 9.85 -17.84
CA SER A 221 1.16 8.58 -18.01
C SER A 221 1.66 7.82 -19.23
N GLU A 222 1.94 8.49 -20.33
CA GLU A 222 2.52 7.87 -21.53
C GLU A 222 3.98 7.43 -21.31
N GLU A 223 4.79 8.24 -20.61
CA GLU A 223 6.13 7.84 -20.18
C GLU A 223 6.08 6.56 -19.33
N TYR A 224 5.14 6.49 -18.39
CA TYR A 224 4.94 5.33 -17.53
C TYR A 224 4.56 4.07 -18.33
N LYS A 225 3.60 4.16 -19.24
CA LYS A 225 3.20 3.04 -20.11
C LYS A 225 4.37 2.53 -20.94
N THR A 226 5.13 3.44 -21.55
CA THR A 226 6.32 3.11 -22.35
C THR A 226 7.38 2.39 -21.52
N HIS A 227 7.59 2.82 -20.27
CA HIS A 227 8.54 2.20 -19.36
C HIS A 227 8.08 0.80 -18.88
N GLN A 228 6.78 0.63 -18.63
CA GLN A 228 6.16 -0.65 -18.29
C GLN A 228 6.34 -1.68 -19.42
N MET A 229 6.08 -1.29 -20.67
CA MET A 229 6.25 -2.17 -21.82
C MET A 229 7.70 -2.68 -21.96
N LYS A 230 8.70 -1.84 -21.66
CA LYS A 230 10.12 -2.24 -21.67
C LYS A 230 10.50 -3.18 -20.51
N LYS A 231 9.77 -3.15 -19.39
CA LYS A 231 10.02 -4.00 -18.22
C LYS A 231 9.31 -5.35 -18.24
N SER A 232 8.40 -5.59 -19.18
CA SER A 232 7.59 -6.82 -19.25
C SER A 232 8.39 -8.11 -19.46
N SER A 233 9.71 -8.03 -19.65
CA SER A 233 10.64 -9.15 -19.79
C SER A 233 11.30 -9.60 -18.47
N LYS A 234 10.81 -9.18 -17.30
CA LYS A 234 11.36 -9.64 -16.02
C LYS A 234 11.18 -11.15 -15.86
N GLY A 235 12.29 -11.84 -15.75
CA GLY A 235 12.38 -13.30 -15.60
C GLY A 235 11.61 -13.83 -14.38
N PHE A 236 11.51 -15.16 -14.33
CA PHE A 236 10.89 -15.94 -13.26
C PHE A 236 11.52 -15.59 -11.89
N LEU A 237 10.71 -15.17 -10.93
CA LEU A 237 11.17 -14.97 -9.56
C LEU A 237 11.47 -16.31 -8.88
N PRO A 238 12.55 -16.41 -8.08
CA PRO A 238 12.78 -17.60 -7.27
C PRO A 238 11.56 -17.91 -6.39
N PRO A 239 11.18 -19.19 -6.22
CA PRO A 239 9.95 -19.55 -5.48
C PRO A 239 9.85 -18.96 -4.08
N VAL A 240 10.95 -18.85 -3.36
CA VAL A 240 10.99 -18.24 -2.02
C VAL A 240 10.61 -16.75 -2.08
N THR A 241 11.24 -15.99 -2.98
CA THR A 241 10.96 -14.57 -3.17
C THR A 241 9.54 -14.35 -3.66
N ASP A 242 9.06 -15.21 -4.58
CA ASP A 242 7.70 -15.16 -5.09
C ASP A 242 6.67 -15.37 -3.98
N THR A 243 6.82 -16.42 -3.17
CA THR A 243 5.95 -16.70 -2.02
C THR A 243 6.00 -15.57 -1.00
N ALA A 244 7.21 -15.19 -0.54
CA ALA A 244 7.37 -14.15 0.48
C ALA A 244 6.71 -12.83 0.08
N THR A 245 6.84 -12.46 -1.21
CA THR A 245 6.23 -11.24 -1.73
C THR A 245 4.71 -11.34 -1.77
N GLN A 246 4.14 -12.48 -2.17
CA GLN A 246 2.69 -12.63 -2.32
C GLN A 246 1.97 -12.72 -0.97
N VAL A 247 2.52 -13.47 0.00
CA VAL A 247 1.82 -13.72 1.28
C VAL A 247 2.15 -12.70 2.37
N GLY A 248 3.19 -11.88 2.21
CA GLY A 248 3.66 -10.94 3.24
C GLY A 248 4.47 -11.62 4.35
N LYS A 249 5.20 -10.78 5.11
CA LYS A 249 6.12 -11.27 6.15
C LYS A 249 5.38 -11.82 7.36
N LEU A 250 4.35 -11.09 7.83
CA LEU A 250 3.55 -11.50 8.98
C LEU A 250 2.94 -12.89 8.77
N TYR A 251 2.29 -13.09 7.62
CA TYR A 251 1.67 -14.37 7.28
C TYR A 251 2.70 -15.49 7.20
N ALA A 252 3.76 -15.31 6.44
CA ALA A 252 4.80 -16.33 6.27
C ALA A 252 5.46 -16.71 7.59
N ARG A 253 5.80 -15.73 8.44
CA ARG A 253 6.37 -15.94 9.76
C ARG A 253 5.43 -16.72 10.68
N THR A 254 4.15 -16.38 10.68
CA THR A 254 3.15 -17.08 11.52
C THR A 254 3.00 -18.54 11.11
N VAL A 255 2.92 -18.81 9.79
CA VAL A 255 2.84 -20.18 9.27
C VAL A 255 4.11 -20.98 9.64
N LEU A 256 5.31 -20.40 9.49
CA LEU A 256 6.55 -21.09 9.87
C LEU A 256 6.65 -21.30 11.38
N ASN A 257 6.23 -20.34 12.21
CA ASN A 257 6.21 -20.51 13.66
C ASN A 257 5.29 -21.66 14.10
N ALA A 258 4.10 -21.77 13.48
CA ALA A 258 3.18 -22.88 13.76
C ALA A 258 3.78 -24.24 13.33
N TYR A 259 4.50 -24.28 12.22
CA TYR A 259 5.20 -25.47 11.76
C TYR A 259 6.33 -25.88 12.72
N TYR A 260 7.19 -24.97 13.12
CA TYR A 260 8.28 -25.25 14.04
C TYR A 260 7.80 -25.55 15.49
N ALA A 261 6.60 -25.15 15.84
CA ALA A 261 5.94 -25.51 17.08
C ALA A 261 5.14 -26.83 17.00
N ASP A 262 5.29 -27.61 15.91
CA ASP A 262 4.59 -28.86 15.64
C ASP A 262 3.04 -28.77 15.69
N LYS A 263 2.51 -27.56 15.37
CA LYS A 263 1.05 -27.33 15.33
C LYS A 263 0.42 -27.69 13.99
N ILE A 264 1.20 -27.60 12.92
CA ILE A 264 0.79 -27.95 11.56
C ILE A 264 1.84 -28.80 10.88
N THR A 265 1.42 -29.61 9.91
CA THR A 265 2.34 -30.50 9.16
C THR A 265 3.11 -29.72 8.07
N ALA A 266 4.18 -30.32 7.55
CA ALA A 266 4.90 -29.77 6.38
C ALA A 266 4.00 -29.65 5.14
N ARG A 267 2.98 -30.50 5.02
CA ARG A 267 1.99 -30.43 3.93
C ARG A 267 1.09 -29.21 4.09
N ASP A 268 0.58 -28.98 5.28
CA ASP A 268 -0.26 -27.82 5.58
C ASP A 268 0.53 -26.52 5.37
N THR A 269 1.76 -26.49 5.91
CA THR A 269 2.71 -25.37 5.72
C THR A 269 2.94 -25.06 4.25
N SER A 270 3.18 -26.10 3.42
CA SER A 270 3.32 -25.94 1.97
C SER A 270 2.06 -25.35 1.35
N GLY A 271 0.87 -25.82 1.75
CA GLY A 271 -0.42 -25.30 1.27
C GLY A 271 -0.60 -23.81 1.59
N TYR A 272 -0.39 -23.41 2.82
CA TYR A 272 -0.46 -22.01 3.25
C TYR A 272 0.57 -21.11 2.55
N LEU A 273 1.74 -21.65 2.19
CA LEU A 273 2.83 -20.96 1.52
C LEU A 273 2.83 -21.14 -0.03
N LEU A 274 1.65 -21.21 -0.64
CA LEU A 274 1.49 -21.28 -2.11
C LEU A 274 2.20 -22.49 -2.74
N ASN A 275 2.14 -23.63 -2.09
CA ASN A 275 2.81 -24.88 -2.48
C ASN A 275 4.35 -24.78 -2.48
N LEU A 276 4.92 -23.91 -1.64
CA LEU A 276 6.37 -23.85 -1.45
C LEU A 276 6.90 -25.18 -0.90
N LYS A 277 7.88 -25.77 -1.55
CA LYS A 277 8.47 -27.05 -1.12
C LYS A 277 9.17 -26.92 0.23
N ALA A 278 9.03 -27.91 1.11
CA ALA A 278 9.57 -27.90 2.49
C ALA A 278 11.07 -27.59 2.56
N LYS A 279 11.89 -28.04 1.59
CA LYS A 279 13.33 -27.69 1.49
C LYS A 279 13.62 -26.19 1.41
N ASN A 280 12.61 -25.36 1.15
CA ASN A 280 12.72 -23.92 1.03
C ASN A 280 12.23 -23.18 2.30
N PHE A 281 11.66 -23.85 3.30
CA PHE A 281 11.13 -23.17 4.50
C PHE A 281 12.23 -22.40 5.25
N GLY A 282 13.38 -23.01 5.50
CA GLY A 282 14.51 -22.31 6.12
C GLY A 282 15.12 -21.19 5.27
N LYS A 283 14.91 -21.21 3.93
CA LYS A 283 15.30 -20.07 3.08
C LYS A 283 14.28 -18.93 3.19
N LEU A 284 12.99 -19.25 3.32
CA LEU A 284 11.93 -18.26 3.51
C LEU A 284 12.10 -17.57 4.86
N GLU A 285 12.41 -18.32 5.92
CA GLU A 285 12.70 -17.76 7.24
C GLU A 285 13.83 -16.70 7.19
N ARG A 286 14.91 -16.97 6.43
CA ARG A 286 16.04 -16.03 6.26
C ARG A 286 15.76 -14.86 5.32
N TRP A 287 14.61 -14.82 4.67
CA TRP A 287 14.27 -13.76 3.71
C TRP A 287 13.97 -12.38 4.35
N GLY A 288 14.14 -12.25 5.67
CA GLY A 288 14.08 -10.98 6.40
C GLY A 288 12.85 -10.86 7.32
N PHE A 289 12.60 -11.95 8.01
CA PHE A 289 11.65 -11.96 9.14
C PHE A 289 12.32 -11.51 10.42
#